data_51f98cdc39c7b4c08b781329b0f3dc69
#
_entry.id   51f98cdc39c7b4c08b781329b0f3dc69
#
_cell.length_a   1.000
_cell.length_b   1.000
_cell.length_c   1.000
_cell.angle_alpha   90.00
_cell.angle_beta   90.00
_cell.angle_gamma   90.00
#
_symmetry.space_group_name_H-M   'P 1'
#
loop_
_entity.id
_entity.type
_entity.pdbx_description
1 polymer ?
#
loop_
_entity_poly.entity_id
_entity_poly.type
_entity_poly.pdbx_seq_one_letter_code
_entity_poly.pdbx_strand_id
1 'polypeptide(L)'
;CQHYLDILILYFCRKDHVSYEVVDAQNSSHECHKVKRFIEHNYQSMISLDSLAENCSLSKYYLSHRFAELYGKSPIAYLNEVRLASARDLLLTTNHSIEEIAGCIGFSSTSYFSQSFQKNFHESPQQFRKSHRVRT
;
A
#
# COMPACT_ATOMS: atom_id res chain seq x y z
N CYS A 1 -16.78 -13.98 11.43
CA CYS A 1 -15.70 -13.31 10.73
C CYS A 1 -15.67 -13.67 9.26
N GLN A 2 -15.88 -12.71 8.41
CA GLN A 2 -15.92 -12.90 6.94
C GLN A 2 -14.62 -13.50 6.39
N HIS A 3 -13.49 -13.30 7.05
CA HIS A 3 -12.19 -13.85 6.63
C HIS A 3 -12.14 -15.38 6.62
N TYR A 4 -12.84 -16.04 7.54
CA TYR A 4 -12.89 -17.51 7.60
C TYR A 4 -13.75 -18.10 6.48
N LEU A 5 -14.83 -17.42 6.13
CA LEU A 5 -15.70 -17.86 5.02
C LEU A 5 -14.97 -17.74 3.67
N ASP A 6 -14.21 -16.69 3.46
CA ASP A 6 -13.42 -16.49 2.25
C ASP A 6 -12.30 -17.54 2.12
N ILE A 7 -11.65 -17.88 3.21
CA ILE A 7 -10.62 -18.94 3.26
C ILE A 7 -11.25 -20.31 2.97
N LEU A 8 -12.43 -20.61 3.52
CA LEU A 8 -13.15 -21.85 3.28
C LEU A 8 -13.61 -21.97 1.82
N ILE A 9 -14.09 -20.91 1.23
CA ILE A 9 -14.51 -20.86 -0.19
C ILE A 9 -13.30 -21.09 -1.10
N LEU A 10 -12.17 -20.45 -0.83
CA LEU A 10 -10.92 -20.65 -1.56
C LEU A 10 -10.39 -22.07 -1.38
N TYR A 11 -10.52 -22.64 -0.19
CA TYR A 11 -10.11 -24.02 0.09
C TYR A 11 -10.97 -25.04 -0.64
N PHE A 12 -12.28 -24.81 -0.75
CA PHE A 12 -13.20 -25.65 -1.51
C PHE A 12 -12.93 -25.61 -3.01
N CYS A 13 -12.64 -24.44 -3.55
CA CYS A 13 -12.29 -24.28 -4.96
C CYS A 13 -10.97 -24.97 -5.33
N ARG A 14 -10.08 -25.12 -4.40
CA ARG A 14 -8.79 -25.81 -4.61
C ARG A 14 -8.89 -27.30 -4.86
N LYS A 15 -9.96 -27.94 -4.38
CA LYS A 15 -10.09 -29.41 -4.48
C LYS A 15 -10.50 -29.92 -5.86
N ASP A 16 -11.05 -29.08 -6.71
CA ASP A 16 -11.70 -29.55 -7.90
C ASP A 16 -10.94 -29.39 -9.22
N HIS A 17 -9.89 -28.53 -9.31
CA HIS A 17 -9.19 -28.35 -10.59
C HIS A 17 -7.75 -27.85 -10.49
N VAL A 18 -6.80 -28.71 -10.77
CA VAL A 18 -5.38 -28.38 -10.95
C VAL A 18 -5.14 -27.44 -12.17
N SER A 19 -6.03 -27.45 -13.15
CA SER A 19 -5.92 -26.59 -14.34
C SER A 19 -6.40 -25.15 -14.10
N TYR A 20 -7.28 -24.92 -13.13
CA TYR A 20 -7.70 -23.59 -12.74
C TYR A 20 -6.62 -22.82 -11.97
N GLU A 21 -5.77 -23.51 -11.24
CA GLU A 21 -4.70 -22.88 -10.47
C GLU A 21 -3.67 -22.14 -11.34
N VAL A 22 -3.36 -22.66 -12.52
CA VAL A 22 -2.37 -22.03 -13.43
C VAL A 22 -2.95 -20.79 -14.10
N VAL A 23 -4.20 -20.84 -14.51
CA VAL A 23 -4.89 -19.70 -15.14
C VAL A 23 -5.19 -18.63 -14.10
N ASP A 24 -5.60 -19.03 -12.90
CA ASP A 24 -5.84 -18.12 -11.78
C ASP A 24 -4.55 -17.45 -11.29
N ALA A 25 -3.45 -18.18 -11.24
CA ALA A 25 -2.17 -17.63 -10.81
C ALA A 25 -1.65 -16.55 -11.78
N GLN A 26 -1.79 -16.76 -13.07
CA GLN A 26 -1.40 -15.75 -14.07
C GLN A 26 -2.32 -14.55 -14.05
N ASN A 27 -3.63 -14.78 -13.95
CA ASN A 27 -4.62 -13.71 -13.87
C ASN A 27 -4.47 -12.90 -12.58
N SER A 28 -4.25 -13.57 -11.45
CA SER A 28 -4.06 -12.89 -10.15
C SER A 28 -2.75 -12.09 -10.11
N SER A 29 -1.70 -12.56 -10.77
CA SER A 29 -0.45 -11.80 -10.89
C SER A 29 -0.66 -10.53 -11.71
N HIS A 30 -1.44 -10.61 -12.78
CA HIS A 30 -1.80 -9.46 -13.60
C HIS A 30 -2.65 -8.46 -12.82
N GLU A 31 -3.63 -8.94 -12.05
CA GLU A 31 -4.46 -8.09 -11.20
C GLU A 31 -3.65 -7.42 -10.08
N CYS A 32 -2.73 -8.14 -9.45
CA CYS A 32 -1.82 -7.56 -8.46
C CYS A 32 -0.92 -6.49 -9.07
N HIS A 33 -0.46 -6.69 -10.29
CA HIS A 33 0.34 -5.68 -11.00
C HIS A 33 -0.48 -4.41 -11.28
N LYS A 34 -1.74 -4.56 -11.68
CA LYS A 34 -2.67 -3.44 -11.85
C LYS A 34 -2.87 -2.67 -10.53
N VAL A 35 -3.06 -3.39 -9.44
CA VAL A 35 -3.20 -2.79 -8.11
C VAL A 35 -1.95 -1.99 -7.74
N LYS A 36 -0.78 -2.55 -7.97
CA LYS A 36 0.49 -1.87 -7.71
C LYS A 36 0.59 -0.56 -8.50
N ARG A 37 0.30 -0.60 -9.78
CA ARG A 37 0.32 0.60 -10.64
C ARG A 37 -0.73 1.62 -10.23
N PHE A 38 -1.92 1.16 -9.86
CA PHE A 38 -2.97 2.03 -9.36
C PHE A 38 -2.52 2.79 -8.10
N ILE A 39 -1.88 2.10 -7.17
CA ILE A 39 -1.33 2.70 -5.96
C ILE A 39 -0.29 3.77 -6.32
N GLU A 40 0.64 3.46 -7.21
CA GLU A 40 1.69 4.38 -7.62
C GLU A 40 1.15 5.66 -8.26
N HIS A 41 0.03 5.58 -8.97
CA HIS A 41 -0.57 6.73 -9.67
C HIS A 41 -1.62 7.47 -8.83
N ASN A 42 -2.14 6.86 -7.77
CA ASN A 42 -3.27 7.41 -7.01
C ASN A 42 -3.02 7.44 -5.48
N TYR A 43 -1.78 7.37 -5.04
CA TYR A 43 -1.43 7.28 -3.62
C TYR A 43 -1.94 8.47 -2.79
N GLN A 44 -2.20 9.60 -3.41
CA GLN A 44 -2.72 10.81 -2.75
C GLN A 44 -4.21 10.69 -2.40
N SER A 45 -4.91 9.78 -3.05
CA SER A 45 -6.35 9.55 -2.86
C SER A 45 -6.60 8.66 -1.65
N MET A 46 -7.85 8.63 -1.19
CA MET A 46 -8.28 7.69 -0.17
C MET A 46 -8.39 6.30 -0.79
N ILE A 47 -7.45 5.44 -0.45
CA ILE A 47 -7.40 4.06 -0.93
C ILE A 47 -7.58 3.14 0.28
N SER A 48 -8.51 2.19 0.16
CA SER A 48 -8.72 1.13 1.14
C SER A 48 -8.49 -0.23 0.49
N LEU A 49 -8.21 -1.23 1.32
CA LEU A 49 -8.09 -2.61 0.82
C LEU A 49 -9.41 -3.08 0.18
N ASP A 50 -10.55 -2.64 0.73
CA ASP A 50 -11.88 -2.93 0.15
C ASP A 50 -11.99 -2.40 -1.27
N SER A 51 -11.63 -1.15 -1.49
CA SER A 51 -11.73 -0.54 -2.82
C SER A 51 -10.78 -1.19 -3.84
N LEU A 52 -9.59 -1.56 -3.41
CA LEU A 52 -8.63 -2.27 -4.27
C LEU A 52 -9.14 -3.65 -4.66
N ALA A 53 -9.70 -4.38 -3.70
CA ALA A 53 -10.26 -5.72 -3.93
C ALA A 53 -11.48 -5.67 -4.86
N GLU A 54 -12.36 -4.70 -4.68
CA GLU A 54 -13.53 -4.51 -5.54
C GLU A 54 -13.13 -4.22 -6.99
N ASN A 55 -12.12 -3.39 -7.20
CA ASN A 55 -11.64 -3.01 -8.54
C ASN A 55 -11.07 -4.19 -9.33
N CYS A 56 -10.54 -5.20 -8.66
CA CYS A 56 -9.96 -6.36 -9.32
C CYS A 56 -10.79 -7.64 -9.15
N SER A 57 -11.99 -7.53 -8.59
CA SER A 57 -12.92 -8.66 -8.35
C SER A 57 -12.29 -9.81 -7.55
N LEU A 58 -11.39 -9.48 -6.64
CA LEU A 58 -10.75 -10.42 -5.73
C LEU A 58 -11.22 -10.18 -4.30
N SER A 59 -11.13 -11.22 -3.45
CA SER A 59 -11.34 -11.01 -2.02
C SER A 59 -10.16 -10.24 -1.42
N LYS A 60 -10.43 -9.49 -0.35
CA LYS A 60 -9.37 -8.76 0.37
C LYS A 60 -8.25 -9.68 0.84
N TYR A 61 -8.61 -10.84 1.35
CA TYR A 61 -7.65 -11.84 1.83
C TYR A 61 -6.76 -12.32 0.68
N TYR A 62 -7.37 -12.73 -0.43
CA TYR A 62 -6.65 -13.25 -1.58
C TYR A 62 -5.72 -12.19 -2.19
N LEU A 63 -6.21 -10.97 -2.35
CA LEU A 63 -5.42 -9.85 -2.83
C LEU A 63 -4.20 -9.59 -1.93
N SER A 64 -4.41 -9.51 -0.62
CA SER A 64 -3.33 -9.26 0.34
C SER A 64 -2.29 -10.36 0.31
N HIS A 65 -2.74 -11.61 0.31
CA HIS A 65 -1.85 -12.77 0.31
C HIS A 65 -1.05 -12.85 -1.00
N ARG A 66 -1.72 -12.73 -2.13
CA ARG A 66 -1.06 -12.83 -3.43
C ARG A 66 -0.12 -11.65 -3.69
N PHE A 67 -0.53 -10.46 -3.31
CA PHE A 67 0.32 -9.27 -3.43
C PHE A 67 1.58 -9.41 -2.57
N ALA A 68 1.45 -9.93 -1.34
CA ALA A 68 2.59 -10.17 -0.47
C ALA A 68 3.54 -11.24 -1.02
N GLU A 69 3.01 -12.28 -1.66
CA GLU A 69 3.84 -13.28 -2.32
C GLU A 69 4.67 -12.69 -3.47
N LEU A 70 4.06 -11.80 -4.24
CA LEU A 70 4.71 -11.21 -5.43
C LEU A 70 5.68 -10.09 -5.07
N TYR A 71 5.33 -9.25 -4.10
CA TYR A 71 6.05 -8.01 -3.82
C TYR A 71 6.63 -7.93 -2.40
N GLY A 72 6.45 -8.96 -1.60
CA GLY A 72 7.03 -9.03 -0.25
C GLY A 72 6.31 -8.24 0.83
N LYS A 73 5.19 -7.57 0.52
CA LYS A 73 4.42 -6.76 1.47
C LYS A 73 2.97 -6.65 1.02
N SER A 74 2.07 -6.30 1.96
CA SER A 74 0.65 -6.09 1.66
C SER A 74 0.43 -4.85 0.80
N PRO A 75 -0.72 -4.74 0.10
CA PRO A 75 -1.02 -3.55 -0.69
C PRO A 75 -1.02 -2.25 0.11
N ILE A 76 -1.56 -2.27 1.33
CA ILE A 76 -1.61 -1.08 2.19
C ILE A 76 -0.21 -0.70 2.70
N ALA A 77 0.63 -1.68 3.03
CA ALA A 77 2.03 -1.43 3.38
C ALA A 77 2.78 -0.80 2.20
N TYR A 78 2.54 -1.27 1.01
CA TYR A 78 3.11 -0.69 -0.21
C TYR A 78 2.63 0.74 -0.46
N LEU A 79 1.32 1.00 -0.29
CA LEU A 79 0.75 2.35 -0.37
C LEU A 79 1.43 3.31 0.60
N ASN A 80 1.59 2.90 1.85
CA ASN A 80 2.26 3.73 2.86
C ASN A 80 3.72 4.00 2.49
N GLU A 81 4.40 3.02 1.95
CA GLU A 81 5.79 3.16 1.49
C GLU A 81 5.91 4.17 0.34
N VAL A 82 5.00 4.13 -0.64
CA VAL A 82 4.95 5.09 -1.74
C VAL A 82 4.69 6.50 -1.22
N ARG A 83 3.73 6.64 -0.29
CA ARG A 83 3.41 7.92 0.35
C ARG A 83 4.61 8.48 1.11
N LEU A 84 5.30 7.65 1.88
CA LEU A 84 6.46 8.07 2.66
C LEU A 84 7.65 8.48 1.78
N ALA A 85 7.86 7.81 0.66
CA ALA A 85 8.87 8.21 -0.30
C ALA A 85 8.58 9.60 -0.89
N SER A 86 7.32 9.88 -1.22
CA SER A 86 6.89 11.19 -1.67
C SER A 86 7.06 12.26 -0.58
N ALA A 87 6.72 11.91 0.66
CA ALA A 87 6.90 12.81 1.81
C ALA A 87 8.36 13.19 2.00
N ARG A 88 9.26 12.23 1.87
CA ARG A 88 10.70 12.48 1.96
C ARG A 88 11.13 13.56 0.95
N ASP A 89 10.70 13.42 -0.29
CA ASP A 89 11.03 14.39 -1.32
C ASP A 89 10.44 15.77 -1.03
N LEU A 90 9.20 15.84 -0.56
CA LEU A 90 8.56 17.11 -0.19
C LEU A 90 9.23 17.79 1.00
N LEU A 91 9.70 17.02 1.98
CA LEU A 91 10.43 17.54 3.13
C LEU A 91 11.73 18.24 2.69
N LEU A 92 12.39 17.71 1.68
CA LEU A 92 13.66 18.23 1.19
C LEU A 92 13.50 19.37 0.17
N THR A 93 12.42 19.39 -0.59
CA THR A 93 12.24 20.30 -1.72
C THR A 93 11.27 21.45 -1.47
N THR A 94 10.46 21.38 -0.42
CA THR A 94 9.43 22.39 -0.11
C THR A 94 9.54 22.91 1.31
N ASN A 95 8.87 24.04 1.57
CA ASN A 95 8.72 24.60 2.92
C ASN A 95 7.37 24.31 3.54
N HIS A 96 6.61 23.38 2.96
CA HIS A 96 5.31 23.00 3.53
C HIS A 96 5.46 22.45 4.94
N SER A 97 4.46 22.72 5.77
CA SER A 97 4.40 22.15 7.12
C SER A 97 4.26 20.63 7.07
N ILE A 98 4.58 19.97 8.17
CA ILE A 98 4.42 18.52 8.29
C ILE A 98 2.95 18.14 8.08
N GLU A 99 2.03 18.94 8.60
CA GLU A 99 0.59 18.75 8.44
C GLU A 99 0.15 18.87 6.96
N GLU A 100 0.66 19.88 6.26
CA GLU A 100 0.38 20.06 4.83
C GLU A 100 0.90 18.89 4.01
N ILE A 101 2.11 18.43 4.28
CA ILE A 101 2.70 17.28 3.60
C ILE A 101 1.87 16.02 3.83
N ALA A 102 1.47 15.76 5.08
CA ALA A 102 0.63 14.60 5.42
C ALA A 102 -0.67 14.62 4.61
N GLY A 103 -1.32 15.76 4.49
CA GLY A 103 -2.52 15.93 3.67
C GLY A 103 -2.27 15.71 2.18
N CYS A 104 -1.19 16.27 1.66
CA CYS A 104 -0.83 16.16 0.23
C CYS A 104 -0.55 14.72 -0.21
N ILE A 105 0.03 13.90 0.66
CA ILE A 105 0.37 12.51 0.32
C ILE A 105 -0.73 11.52 0.67
N GLY A 106 -1.85 11.98 1.23
CA GLY A 106 -3.03 11.15 1.45
C GLY A 106 -3.15 10.49 2.81
N PHE A 107 -2.33 10.87 3.80
CA PHE A 107 -2.49 10.38 5.18
C PHE A 107 -3.69 11.06 5.84
N SER A 108 -4.47 10.26 6.58
CA SER A 108 -5.67 10.74 7.27
C SER A 108 -5.38 11.57 8.50
N SER A 109 -4.21 11.40 9.13
CA SER A 109 -3.80 12.21 10.28
C SER A 109 -2.30 12.46 10.27
N THR A 110 -1.91 13.62 10.80
CA THR A 110 -0.50 14.01 10.95
C THR A 110 0.23 13.09 11.92
N SER A 111 -0.44 12.67 12.98
CA SER A 111 0.13 11.74 13.97
C SER A 111 0.48 10.40 13.36
N TYR A 112 -0.43 9.83 12.58
CA TYR A 112 -0.20 8.56 11.90
C TYR A 112 0.94 8.70 10.87
N PHE A 113 0.96 9.79 10.14
CA PHE A 113 2.05 10.10 9.21
C PHE A 113 3.40 10.14 9.92
N SER A 114 3.50 10.91 11.00
CA SER A 114 4.75 11.08 11.75
C SER A 114 5.26 9.77 12.33
N GLN A 115 4.37 8.95 12.89
CA GLN A 115 4.71 7.63 13.41
C GLN A 115 5.20 6.70 12.31
N SER A 116 4.51 6.67 11.18
CA SER A 116 4.87 5.84 10.04
C SER A 116 6.21 6.27 9.44
N PHE A 117 6.44 7.57 9.34
CA PHE A 117 7.70 8.12 8.85
C PHE A 117 8.87 7.75 9.77
N GLN A 118 8.68 7.91 11.08
CA GLN A 118 9.72 7.58 12.06
C GLN A 118 10.03 6.08 12.07
N LYS A 119 9.02 5.24 11.92
CA LYS A 119 9.20 3.80 11.86
C LYS A 119 10.02 3.40 10.62
N ASN A 120 9.83 4.08 9.51
CA ASN A 120 10.48 3.76 8.23
C ASN A 120 11.87 4.37 8.10
N PHE A 121 12.05 5.61 8.52
CA PHE A 121 13.29 6.36 8.35
C PHE A 121 14.08 6.58 9.64
N HIS A 122 13.58 6.12 10.79
CA HIS A 122 14.21 6.20 12.12
C HIS A 122 14.38 7.63 12.66
N GLU A 123 13.80 8.61 11.97
CA GLU A 123 13.77 10.01 12.36
C GLU A 123 12.35 10.56 12.18
N SER A 124 11.98 11.56 13.01
CA SER A 124 10.72 12.28 12.79
C SER A 124 10.82 13.11 11.48
N PRO A 125 9.68 13.46 10.86
CA PRO A 125 9.73 14.31 9.67
C PRO A 125 10.47 15.62 9.86
N GLN A 126 10.29 16.26 11.02
CA GLN A 126 10.99 17.51 11.33
C GLN A 126 12.50 17.30 11.47
N GLN A 127 12.91 16.27 12.16
CA GLN A 127 14.32 15.93 12.33
C GLN A 127 14.96 15.60 10.97
N PHE A 128 14.25 14.84 10.16
CA PHE A 128 14.72 14.50 8.82
C PHE A 128 14.95 15.75 7.97
N ARG A 129 14.02 16.69 7.99
CA ARG A 129 14.16 17.97 7.28
C ARG A 129 15.39 18.74 7.73
N LYS A 130 15.61 18.83 9.05
CA LYS A 130 16.77 19.53 9.61
C LYS A 130 18.09 18.85 9.25
N SER A 131 18.13 17.53 9.31
CA SER A 131 19.36 16.77 9.13
C SER A 131 19.79 16.66 7.67
N HIS A 132 18.85 16.57 6.74
CA HIS A 132 19.12 16.26 5.34
C HIS A 132 18.96 17.43 4.39
N ARG A 133 18.39 18.52 4.85
CA ARG A 133 18.18 19.69 3.99
C ARG A 133 19.51 20.41 3.80
N VAL A 134 19.89 20.58 2.53
CA VAL A 134 21.08 21.36 2.19
C VAL A 134 20.77 22.84 2.51
N ARG A 135 21.54 23.43 3.40
CA ARG A 135 21.47 24.86 3.67
C ARG A 135 22.09 25.60 2.51
N THR A 136 21.25 26.25 1.75
CA THR A 136 21.70 27.25 0.78
C THR A 136 21.79 28.62 1.43
#